data_4de3a31a48c96b58da57ac7c779bedd2
#
_entry.id   4de3a31a48c96b58da57ac7c779bedd2
#
_cell.length_a   1.000
_cell.length_b   1.000
_cell.length_c   1.000
_cell.angle_alpha   90.00
_cell.angle_beta   90.00
_cell.angle_gamma   90.00
#
_symmetry.space_group_name_H-M   'P 1'
#
loop_
_entity.id
_entity.type
_entity.pdbx_description
1 polymer ?
#
loop_
_entity_poly.entity_id
_entity_poly.type
_entity_poly.pdbx_seq_one_letter_code
_entity_poly.pdbx_strand_id
1 'polypeptide(L)'
;MTGRVAGKVAFITGAARGQGRSHAVRLAEEGADIIAVDVCGPIEHLAYPHATPEDLAETADLVKALDRRIVTAQVDVRDHEGLKSAVDGGVEQLGRLDIVVANAGVGTDGRKLHRISEDVWQDMIDINLTGVWHTVKAGVPHILSGGRGGSIVLTSSVGGRKAYPNTGHYIAAKHGVIGVMRAFAVELGPHMIRVNAVLPSQVSTTMVMNDQTYRLFRPDLPNPGPDDFAPISQMMHTLPVPWVEPVDISNAVLFLASDESRFVTGVSLPVDAGALLK
;
A
#
# COMPACT_ATOMS: atom_id res chain seq x y z
N MET A 1 9.93 -18.87 -18.36
CA MET A 1 9.18 -19.07 -17.10
C MET A 1 7.81 -18.43 -17.24
N THR A 2 6.77 -19.16 -17.02
CA THR A 2 5.38 -18.66 -17.06
C THR A 2 4.99 -18.23 -15.64
N GLY A 3 5.43 -17.04 -15.21
CA GLY A 3 5.01 -16.47 -13.94
C GLY A 3 3.55 -16.01 -13.99
N ARG A 4 2.90 -15.89 -12.84
CA ARG A 4 1.45 -15.57 -12.68
C ARG A 4 1.06 -14.20 -13.25
N VAL A 5 2.03 -13.28 -13.39
CA VAL A 5 1.89 -11.94 -13.99
C VAL A 5 2.94 -11.67 -15.06
N ALA A 6 3.43 -12.75 -15.72
CA ALA A 6 4.45 -12.65 -16.75
C ALA A 6 4.05 -11.71 -17.90
N GLY A 7 4.95 -10.78 -18.27
CA GLY A 7 4.75 -9.79 -19.33
C GLY A 7 3.75 -8.69 -19.01
N LYS A 8 3.27 -8.59 -17.75
CA LYS A 8 2.47 -7.47 -17.25
C LYS A 8 3.40 -6.37 -16.72
N VAL A 9 2.89 -5.15 -16.62
CA VAL A 9 3.56 -4.00 -16.00
C VAL A 9 2.73 -3.55 -14.81
N ALA A 10 3.38 -3.39 -13.65
CA ALA A 10 2.77 -2.95 -12.41
C ALA A 10 3.28 -1.57 -11.98
N PHE A 11 2.37 -0.64 -11.72
CA PHE A 11 2.62 0.65 -11.09
C PHE A 11 2.37 0.56 -9.60
N ILE A 12 3.37 0.91 -8.77
CA ILE A 12 3.32 0.76 -7.31
C ILE A 12 3.76 2.07 -6.66
N THR A 13 2.94 2.61 -5.74
CA THR A 13 3.29 3.77 -4.91
C THR A 13 3.72 3.34 -3.51
N GLY A 14 4.61 4.15 -2.87
CA GLY A 14 5.23 3.78 -1.60
C GLY A 14 6.21 2.61 -1.76
N ALA A 15 6.93 2.57 -2.89
CA ALA A 15 7.70 1.41 -3.34
C ALA A 15 9.13 1.34 -2.80
N ALA A 16 9.61 2.38 -2.10
CA ALA A 16 11.00 2.44 -1.64
C ALA A 16 11.32 1.40 -0.56
N ARG A 17 10.33 1.00 0.26
CA ARG A 17 10.54 0.07 1.37
C ARG A 17 9.26 -0.65 1.82
N GLY A 18 9.36 -1.50 2.84
CA GLY A 18 8.23 -2.16 3.51
C GLY A 18 7.36 -2.96 2.54
N GLN A 19 6.04 -2.76 2.63
CA GLN A 19 5.09 -3.49 1.79
C GLN A 19 5.29 -3.17 0.30
N GLY A 20 5.50 -1.89 -0.08
CA GLY A 20 5.65 -1.51 -1.49
C GLY A 20 6.87 -2.13 -2.16
N ARG A 21 8.03 -2.17 -1.49
CA ARG A 21 9.22 -2.92 -1.95
C ARG A 21 8.89 -4.40 -2.10
N SER A 22 8.25 -4.99 -1.09
CA SER A 22 7.87 -6.41 -1.11
C SER A 22 6.91 -6.72 -2.27
N HIS A 23 5.96 -5.82 -2.59
CA HIS A 23 5.07 -5.97 -3.74
C HIS A 23 5.84 -5.92 -5.06
N ALA A 24 6.78 -4.96 -5.19
CA ALA A 24 7.61 -4.81 -6.40
C ALA A 24 8.43 -6.08 -6.65
N VAL A 25 9.12 -6.58 -5.65
CA VAL A 25 9.93 -7.81 -5.73
C VAL A 25 9.03 -9.02 -6.03
N ARG A 26 7.92 -9.20 -5.29
CA ARG A 26 7.05 -10.37 -5.45
C ARG A 26 6.37 -10.44 -6.81
N LEU A 27 5.97 -9.28 -7.37
CA LEU A 27 5.41 -9.23 -8.73
C LEU A 27 6.50 -9.45 -9.81
N ALA A 28 7.72 -8.95 -9.56
CA ALA A 28 8.87 -9.17 -10.43
C ALA A 28 9.31 -10.65 -10.49
N GLU A 29 9.31 -11.36 -9.34
CA GLU A 29 9.54 -12.82 -9.27
C GLU A 29 8.58 -13.60 -10.17
N GLU A 30 7.35 -13.10 -10.35
CA GLU A 30 6.31 -13.69 -11.19
C GLU A 30 6.22 -13.07 -12.58
N GLY A 31 7.28 -12.34 -12.98
CA GLY A 31 7.52 -11.92 -14.35
C GLY A 31 6.95 -10.56 -14.74
N ALA A 32 6.52 -9.73 -13.82
CA ALA A 32 6.12 -8.36 -14.11
C ALA A 32 7.33 -7.41 -14.22
N ASP A 33 7.21 -6.40 -15.07
CA ASP A 33 8.05 -5.20 -15.02
C ASP A 33 7.38 -4.15 -14.13
N ILE A 34 8.16 -3.22 -13.54
CA ILE A 34 7.70 -2.37 -12.44
C ILE A 34 7.86 -0.88 -12.78
N ILE A 35 6.85 -0.08 -12.47
CA ILE A 35 6.93 1.38 -12.31
C ILE A 35 6.82 1.64 -10.81
N ALA A 36 7.89 2.10 -10.18
CA ALA A 36 7.99 2.28 -8.72
C ALA A 36 8.10 3.75 -8.36
N VAL A 37 7.19 4.23 -7.51
CA VAL A 37 7.16 5.62 -7.08
C VAL A 37 7.16 5.70 -5.56
N ASP A 38 7.94 6.63 -5.02
CA ASP A 38 7.96 6.97 -3.60
C ASP A 38 8.30 8.44 -3.41
N VAL A 39 7.90 9.05 -2.31
CA VAL A 39 8.26 10.43 -1.98
C VAL A 39 9.74 10.58 -1.66
N CYS A 40 10.36 9.54 -1.09
CA CYS A 40 11.77 9.50 -0.70
C CYS A 40 12.23 10.78 0.03
N GLY A 41 11.43 11.22 1.00
CA GLY A 41 11.68 12.46 1.70
C GLY A 41 10.85 12.59 2.98
N PRO A 42 11.08 13.66 3.74
CA PRO A 42 10.39 13.91 4.99
C PRO A 42 8.89 14.16 4.74
N ILE A 43 8.08 13.58 5.63
CA ILE A 43 6.65 13.88 5.74
C ILE A 43 6.45 14.52 7.10
N GLU A 44 5.90 15.72 7.12
CA GLU A 44 5.63 16.45 8.34
C GLU A 44 4.73 15.63 9.28
N HIS A 45 4.84 15.84 10.59
CA HIS A 45 4.09 15.15 11.64
C HIS A 45 4.34 13.65 11.81
N LEU A 46 5.28 13.03 11.10
CA LEU A 46 5.68 11.64 11.31
C LEU A 46 7.00 11.56 12.09
N ALA A 47 7.00 10.77 13.15
CA ALA A 47 8.16 10.62 14.04
C ALA A 47 9.01 9.37 13.78
N TYR A 48 8.65 8.52 12.81
CA TYR A 48 9.46 7.35 12.41
C TYR A 48 10.32 7.67 11.17
N PRO A 49 11.42 6.95 10.94
CA PRO A 49 12.30 7.19 9.80
C PRO A 49 11.55 7.18 8.47
N HIS A 50 11.86 8.12 7.60
CA HIS A 50 11.28 8.24 6.26
C HIS A 50 12.07 7.42 5.24
N ALA A 51 11.43 7.12 4.10
CA ALA A 51 12.12 6.51 2.97
C ALA A 51 13.11 7.50 2.35
N THR A 52 14.20 6.98 1.80
CA THR A 52 15.24 7.74 1.14
C THR A 52 15.35 7.38 -0.34
N PRO A 53 16.03 8.19 -1.17
CA PRO A 53 16.34 7.82 -2.55
C PRO A 53 17.14 6.51 -2.65
N GLU A 54 17.99 6.21 -1.68
CA GLU A 54 18.77 4.96 -1.60
C GLU A 54 17.86 3.75 -1.36
N ASP A 55 16.81 3.91 -0.54
CA ASP A 55 15.80 2.87 -0.35
C ASP A 55 15.08 2.52 -1.66
N LEU A 56 14.77 3.53 -2.50
CA LEU A 56 14.13 3.31 -3.80
C LEU A 56 15.11 2.68 -4.80
N ALA A 57 16.38 3.09 -4.75
CA ALA A 57 17.45 2.48 -5.55
C ALA A 57 17.64 1.00 -5.19
N GLU A 58 17.63 0.65 -3.91
CA GLU A 58 17.69 -0.75 -3.45
C GLU A 58 16.52 -1.56 -4.00
N THR A 59 15.30 -1.01 -3.99
CA THR A 59 14.14 -1.69 -4.61
C THR A 59 14.37 -1.91 -6.10
N ALA A 60 14.95 -0.94 -6.79
CA ALA A 60 15.27 -1.07 -8.22
C ALA A 60 16.30 -2.18 -8.47
N ASP A 61 17.33 -2.27 -7.66
CA ASP A 61 18.38 -3.29 -7.81
C ASP A 61 17.86 -4.70 -7.52
N LEU A 62 16.97 -4.86 -6.52
CA LEU A 62 16.30 -6.12 -6.25
C LEU A 62 15.45 -6.61 -7.43
N VAL A 63 14.71 -5.71 -8.07
CA VAL A 63 13.90 -6.04 -9.25
C VAL A 63 14.78 -6.39 -10.46
N LYS A 64 15.85 -5.63 -10.71
CA LYS A 64 16.81 -5.91 -11.79
C LYS A 64 17.52 -7.26 -11.60
N ALA A 65 17.82 -7.64 -10.34
CA ALA A 65 18.43 -8.94 -10.02
C ALA A 65 17.53 -10.14 -10.40
N LEU A 66 16.23 -9.90 -10.63
CA LEU A 66 15.25 -10.88 -11.12
C LEU A 66 15.08 -10.84 -12.66
N ASP A 67 15.98 -10.19 -13.40
CA ASP A 67 15.88 -9.95 -14.84
C ASP A 67 14.58 -9.24 -15.26
N ARG A 68 14.07 -8.33 -14.41
CA ARG A 68 12.91 -7.50 -14.72
C ARG A 68 13.29 -6.04 -14.87
N ARG A 69 12.53 -5.35 -15.75
CA ARG A 69 12.73 -3.91 -15.94
C ARG A 69 12.02 -3.14 -14.84
N ILE A 70 12.62 -2.06 -14.41
CA ILE A 70 12.02 -1.13 -13.45
C ILE A 70 12.31 0.31 -13.85
N VAL A 71 11.26 1.14 -13.77
CA VAL A 71 11.35 2.61 -13.89
C VAL A 71 11.01 3.19 -12.52
N THR A 72 11.86 4.04 -11.99
CA THR A 72 11.65 4.68 -10.68
C THR A 72 11.41 6.17 -10.83
N ALA A 73 10.57 6.74 -9.98
CA ALA A 73 10.39 8.19 -9.86
C ALA A 73 10.19 8.60 -8.40
N GLN A 74 10.81 9.72 -8.02
CA GLN A 74 10.58 10.35 -6.72
C GLN A 74 9.40 11.32 -6.85
N VAL A 75 8.23 10.94 -6.32
CA VAL A 75 6.99 11.72 -6.40
C VAL A 75 6.15 11.52 -5.13
N ASP A 76 5.59 12.59 -4.61
CA ASP A 76 4.60 12.56 -3.54
C ASP A 76 3.21 12.22 -4.13
N VAL A 77 2.48 11.30 -3.50
CA VAL A 77 1.13 10.91 -3.95
C VAL A 77 0.11 12.05 -3.86
N ARG A 78 0.43 13.11 -3.14
CA ARG A 78 -0.35 14.36 -3.09
C ARG A 78 -0.25 15.15 -4.40
N ASP A 79 0.84 14.99 -5.16
CA ASP A 79 1.08 15.60 -6.46
C ASP A 79 0.55 14.71 -7.60
N HIS A 80 -0.69 14.97 -8.04
CA HIS A 80 -1.31 14.21 -9.13
C HIS A 80 -0.58 14.36 -10.46
N GLU A 81 -0.10 15.56 -10.81
CA GLU A 81 0.59 15.78 -12.09
C GLU A 81 1.97 15.10 -12.11
N GLY A 82 2.66 15.09 -10.98
CA GLY A 82 3.89 14.32 -10.81
C GLY A 82 3.65 12.80 -10.96
N LEU A 83 2.59 12.26 -10.34
CA LEU A 83 2.21 10.86 -10.51
C LEU A 83 1.87 10.53 -11.96
N LYS A 84 1.09 11.39 -12.62
CA LYS A 84 0.74 11.23 -14.04
C LYS A 84 1.99 11.19 -14.90
N SER A 85 2.91 12.14 -14.73
CA SER A 85 4.17 12.19 -15.48
C SER A 85 5.04 10.94 -15.24
N ALA A 86 5.10 10.43 -14.01
CA ALA A 86 5.84 9.23 -13.68
C ALA A 86 5.25 7.98 -14.36
N VAL A 87 3.91 7.86 -14.39
CA VAL A 87 3.23 6.75 -15.07
C VAL A 87 3.38 6.85 -16.58
N ASP A 88 3.20 8.05 -17.17
CA ASP A 88 3.37 8.29 -18.60
C ASP A 88 4.78 7.87 -19.06
N GLY A 89 5.82 8.35 -18.36
CA GLY A 89 7.21 8.00 -18.67
C GLY A 89 7.54 6.52 -18.42
N GLY A 90 6.93 5.91 -17.41
CA GLY A 90 7.05 4.48 -17.16
C GLY A 90 6.40 3.63 -18.25
N VAL A 91 5.21 4.00 -18.70
CA VAL A 91 4.51 3.32 -19.81
C VAL A 91 5.22 3.51 -21.13
N GLU A 92 5.78 4.68 -21.41
CA GLU A 92 6.61 4.92 -22.61
C GLU A 92 7.80 3.95 -22.67
N GLN A 93 8.48 3.72 -21.54
CA GLN A 93 9.65 2.85 -21.47
C GLN A 93 9.29 1.35 -21.45
N LEU A 94 8.21 0.95 -20.77
CA LEU A 94 7.84 -0.44 -20.56
C LEU A 94 6.77 -0.94 -21.54
N GLY A 95 6.09 -0.03 -22.25
CA GLY A 95 5.18 -0.32 -23.36
C GLY A 95 3.72 -0.57 -22.98
N ARG A 96 3.38 -0.67 -21.67
CA ARG A 96 2.03 -0.97 -21.19
C ARG A 96 1.84 -0.69 -19.71
N LEU A 97 0.60 -0.71 -19.25
CA LEU A 97 0.23 -0.81 -17.83
C LEU A 97 -0.93 -1.79 -17.67
N ASP A 98 -0.86 -2.68 -16.69
CA ASP A 98 -1.86 -3.73 -16.42
C ASP A 98 -2.30 -3.78 -14.96
N ILE A 99 -1.42 -3.40 -14.06
CA ILE A 99 -1.60 -3.52 -12.62
C ILE A 99 -1.30 -2.18 -11.97
N VAL A 100 -2.17 -1.71 -11.08
CA VAL A 100 -1.93 -0.57 -10.18
C VAL A 100 -2.01 -1.05 -8.74
N VAL A 101 -0.99 -0.74 -7.93
CA VAL A 101 -0.99 -0.98 -6.49
C VAL A 101 -0.86 0.36 -5.77
N ALA A 102 -1.99 0.90 -5.33
CA ALA A 102 -2.05 2.12 -4.54
C ALA A 102 -1.72 1.77 -3.07
N ASN A 103 -0.44 1.74 -2.76
CA ASN A 103 0.08 1.26 -1.48
C ASN A 103 0.62 2.38 -0.59
N ALA A 104 1.10 3.49 -1.13
CA ALA A 104 1.61 4.60 -0.32
C ALA A 104 0.66 5.00 0.81
N GLY A 105 1.21 5.21 1.98
CA GLY A 105 0.44 5.62 3.15
C GLY A 105 1.32 5.81 4.38
N VAL A 106 0.76 6.49 5.37
CA VAL A 106 1.43 6.81 6.63
C VAL A 106 0.64 6.31 7.83
N GLY A 107 1.34 6.05 8.93
CA GLY A 107 0.76 5.69 10.22
C GLY A 107 0.28 6.91 11.02
N THR A 108 -0.14 6.67 12.26
CA THR A 108 -0.62 7.71 13.19
C THR A 108 0.20 7.72 14.48
N ASP A 109 0.30 8.89 15.09
CA ASP A 109 0.95 9.09 16.40
C ASP A 109 0.03 8.87 17.61
N GLY A 110 -1.22 8.47 17.37
CA GLY A 110 -2.13 8.10 18.46
C GLY A 110 -2.75 9.26 19.21
N ARG A 111 -3.47 10.17 18.54
CA ARG A 111 -4.16 11.31 19.14
C ARG A 111 -5.66 11.10 19.27
N LYS A 112 -6.26 11.65 20.35
CA LYS A 112 -7.73 11.69 20.47
C LYS A 112 -8.32 12.52 19.32
N LEU A 113 -9.34 12.00 18.64
CA LEU A 113 -9.91 12.57 17.43
C LEU A 113 -10.26 14.07 17.55
N HIS A 114 -10.88 14.48 18.67
CA HIS A 114 -11.24 15.89 18.93
C HIS A 114 -10.05 16.81 19.29
N ARG A 115 -8.82 16.29 19.32
CA ARG A 115 -7.58 17.03 19.61
C ARG A 115 -6.59 17.01 18.44
N ILE A 116 -6.97 16.40 17.33
CA ILE A 116 -6.16 16.43 16.11
C ILE A 116 -6.26 17.83 15.53
N SER A 117 -5.14 18.45 15.16
CA SER A 117 -5.12 19.72 14.45
C SER A 117 -5.51 19.55 12.98
N GLU A 118 -5.97 20.64 12.35
CA GLU A 118 -6.46 20.61 10.96
C GLU A 118 -5.38 20.14 9.99
N ASP A 119 -4.12 20.56 10.18
CA ASP A 119 -2.97 20.18 9.37
C ASP A 119 -2.67 18.66 9.46
N VAL A 120 -2.62 18.09 10.67
CA VAL A 120 -2.43 16.65 10.88
C VAL A 120 -3.59 15.84 10.30
N TRP A 121 -4.83 16.33 10.44
CA TRP A 121 -5.99 15.72 9.81
C TRP A 121 -5.85 15.73 8.29
N GLN A 122 -5.54 16.91 7.72
CA GLN A 122 -5.46 17.09 6.28
C GLN A 122 -4.34 16.25 5.65
N ASP A 123 -3.14 16.24 6.24
CA ASP A 123 -2.04 15.39 5.77
C ASP A 123 -2.42 13.91 5.74
N MET A 124 -3.11 13.41 6.77
CA MET A 124 -3.58 12.02 6.81
C MET A 124 -4.56 11.72 5.67
N ILE A 125 -5.51 12.61 5.42
CA ILE A 125 -6.50 12.45 4.34
C ILE A 125 -5.82 12.57 2.97
N ASP A 126 -4.95 13.57 2.80
CA ASP A 126 -4.28 13.82 1.51
C ASP A 126 -3.36 12.65 1.11
N ILE A 127 -2.65 12.05 2.05
CA ILE A 127 -1.78 10.91 1.74
C ILE A 127 -2.58 9.61 1.64
N ASN A 128 -3.35 9.26 2.69
CA ASN A 128 -3.93 7.93 2.83
C ASN A 128 -5.26 7.71 2.09
N LEU A 129 -5.90 8.78 1.61
CA LEU A 129 -7.16 8.71 0.84
C LEU A 129 -7.03 9.39 -0.51
N THR A 130 -6.73 10.69 -0.56
CA THR A 130 -6.60 11.45 -1.80
C THR A 130 -5.46 10.90 -2.66
N GLY A 131 -4.31 10.58 -2.05
CA GLY A 131 -3.15 9.99 -2.74
C GLY A 131 -3.43 8.59 -3.32
N VAL A 132 -4.27 7.79 -2.65
CA VAL A 132 -4.76 6.52 -3.20
C VAL A 132 -5.62 6.76 -4.45
N TRP A 133 -6.55 7.72 -4.39
CA TRP A 133 -7.36 8.11 -5.54
C TRP A 133 -6.50 8.69 -6.68
N HIS A 134 -5.53 9.55 -6.38
CA HIS A 134 -4.58 10.10 -7.37
C HIS A 134 -3.79 8.97 -8.08
N THR A 135 -3.32 7.98 -7.32
CA THR A 135 -2.60 6.82 -7.86
C THR A 135 -3.46 6.06 -8.88
N VAL A 136 -4.71 5.77 -8.55
CA VAL A 136 -5.63 5.08 -9.44
C VAL A 136 -5.97 5.96 -10.66
N LYS A 137 -6.26 7.24 -10.43
CA LYS A 137 -6.58 8.21 -11.47
C LYS A 137 -5.45 8.36 -12.49
N ALA A 138 -4.19 8.32 -12.06
CA ALA A 138 -3.03 8.38 -12.97
C ALA A 138 -2.88 7.10 -13.82
N GLY A 139 -3.17 5.91 -13.26
CA GLY A 139 -2.99 4.64 -13.97
C GLY A 139 -4.14 4.23 -14.90
N VAL A 140 -5.38 4.57 -14.54
CA VAL A 140 -6.60 4.12 -15.26
C VAL A 140 -6.58 4.44 -16.76
N PRO A 141 -6.21 5.64 -17.24
CA PRO A 141 -6.19 5.95 -18.68
C PRO A 141 -5.33 4.99 -19.49
N HIS A 142 -4.18 4.58 -18.95
CA HIS A 142 -3.27 3.63 -19.63
C HIS A 142 -3.82 2.21 -19.70
N ILE A 143 -4.49 1.74 -18.62
CA ILE A 143 -5.13 0.43 -18.64
C ILE A 143 -6.31 0.43 -19.63
N LEU A 144 -7.13 1.48 -19.63
CA LEU A 144 -8.26 1.63 -20.57
C LEU A 144 -7.77 1.66 -22.03
N SER A 145 -6.75 2.46 -22.33
CA SER A 145 -6.19 2.56 -23.70
C SER A 145 -5.57 1.24 -24.16
N GLY A 146 -5.10 0.41 -23.22
CA GLY A 146 -4.59 -0.93 -23.53
C GLY A 146 -5.65 -1.91 -23.99
N GLY A 147 -6.91 -1.74 -23.62
CA GLY A 147 -8.05 -2.58 -24.04
C GLY A 147 -7.99 -4.05 -23.61
N ARG A 148 -7.13 -4.39 -22.63
CA ARG A 148 -6.85 -5.78 -22.20
C ARG A 148 -7.47 -6.12 -20.84
N GLY A 149 -8.23 -5.19 -20.26
CA GLY A 149 -8.58 -5.24 -18.85
C GLY A 149 -7.39 -4.92 -17.94
N GLY A 150 -7.53 -5.19 -16.64
CA GLY A 150 -6.46 -4.91 -15.68
C GLY A 150 -6.84 -5.23 -14.23
N SER A 151 -5.92 -4.97 -13.33
CA SER A 151 -6.15 -5.13 -11.89
C SER A 151 -5.63 -3.94 -11.11
N ILE A 152 -6.46 -3.42 -10.22
CA ILE A 152 -6.14 -2.32 -9.31
C ILE A 152 -6.31 -2.83 -7.87
N VAL A 153 -5.26 -2.70 -7.06
CA VAL A 153 -5.26 -3.13 -5.66
C VAL A 153 -4.95 -1.92 -4.77
N LEU A 154 -5.85 -1.63 -3.84
CA LEU A 154 -5.69 -0.54 -2.90
C LEU A 154 -5.31 -1.09 -1.52
N THR A 155 -4.31 -0.50 -0.87
CA THR A 155 -3.93 -0.85 0.50
C THR A 155 -4.79 -0.06 1.49
N SER A 156 -5.85 -0.71 1.99
CA SER A 156 -6.61 -0.22 3.13
C SER A 156 -5.94 -0.69 4.44
N SER A 157 -6.70 -1.22 5.39
CA SER A 157 -6.26 -1.74 6.68
C SER A 157 -7.42 -2.49 7.33
N VAL A 158 -7.17 -3.30 8.36
CA VAL A 158 -8.22 -3.69 9.32
C VAL A 158 -8.92 -2.45 9.89
N GLY A 159 -8.20 -1.31 10.01
CA GLY A 159 -8.74 -0.01 10.34
C GLY A 159 -9.73 0.57 9.31
N GLY A 160 -9.89 -0.03 8.15
CA GLY A 160 -10.96 0.28 7.19
C GLY A 160 -12.30 -0.40 7.49
N ARG A 161 -12.33 -1.33 8.46
CA ARG A 161 -13.54 -2.06 8.90
C ARG A 161 -13.78 -2.01 10.40
N LYS A 162 -12.76 -1.68 11.18
CA LYS A 162 -12.80 -1.63 12.64
C LYS A 162 -12.19 -0.33 13.12
N ALA A 163 -12.67 0.22 14.21
CA ALA A 163 -12.13 1.43 14.81
C ALA A 163 -11.26 1.11 16.03
N TYR A 164 -10.22 1.91 16.21
CA TYR A 164 -9.34 1.85 17.37
C TYR A 164 -9.25 3.23 18.05
N PRO A 165 -9.14 3.30 19.37
CA PRO A 165 -8.95 4.57 20.07
C PRO A 165 -7.71 5.32 19.54
N ASN A 166 -7.79 6.65 19.52
CA ASN A 166 -6.69 7.56 19.17
C ASN A 166 -6.19 7.48 17.71
N THR A 167 -6.91 6.82 16.80
CA THR A 167 -6.51 6.66 15.38
C THR A 167 -7.56 7.20 14.40
N GLY A 168 -8.46 8.09 14.84
CA GLY A 168 -9.69 8.42 14.12
C GLY A 168 -9.49 8.97 12.70
N HIS A 169 -8.49 9.82 12.44
CA HIS A 169 -8.17 10.32 11.09
C HIS A 169 -7.68 9.20 10.16
N TYR A 170 -6.83 8.30 10.66
CA TYR A 170 -6.40 7.11 9.93
C TYR A 170 -7.59 6.18 9.60
N ILE A 171 -8.46 5.94 10.59
CA ILE A 171 -9.69 5.16 10.42
C ILE A 171 -10.60 5.77 9.34
N ALA A 172 -10.80 7.09 9.38
CA ALA A 172 -11.59 7.80 8.36
C ALA A 172 -11.01 7.61 6.96
N ALA A 173 -9.69 7.80 6.79
CA ALA A 173 -9.02 7.60 5.53
C ALA A 173 -9.16 6.14 5.03
N LYS A 174 -8.88 5.15 5.87
CA LYS A 174 -8.90 3.72 5.47
C LYS A 174 -10.32 3.18 5.21
N HIS A 175 -11.36 3.70 5.88
CA HIS A 175 -12.76 3.47 5.49
C HIS A 175 -13.08 4.13 4.14
N GLY A 176 -12.60 5.37 3.91
CA GLY A 176 -12.74 6.06 2.63
C GLY A 176 -12.13 5.29 1.46
N VAL A 177 -10.96 4.67 1.64
CA VAL A 177 -10.31 3.80 0.63
C VAL A 177 -11.22 2.65 0.20
N ILE A 178 -11.97 2.02 1.12
CA ILE A 178 -12.93 0.96 0.78
C ILE A 178 -14.08 1.52 -0.05
N GLY A 179 -14.54 2.74 0.25
CA GLY A 179 -15.54 3.45 -0.56
C GLY A 179 -15.05 3.71 -1.98
N VAL A 180 -13.84 4.28 -2.10
CA VAL A 180 -13.17 4.56 -3.39
C VAL A 180 -12.97 3.26 -4.20
N MET A 181 -12.53 2.20 -3.56
CA MET A 181 -12.36 0.89 -4.20
C MET A 181 -13.67 0.39 -4.82
N ARG A 182 -14.79 0.47 -4.08
CA ARG A 182 -16.10 0.02 -4.56
C ARG A 182 -16.62 0.85 -5.72
N ALA A 183 -16.43 2.18 -5.67
CA ALA A 183 -16.80 3.08 -6.76
C ALA A 183 -16.06 2.71 -8.05
N PHE A 184 -14.74 2.61 -7.99
CA PHE A 184 -13.94 2.21 -9.15
C PHE A 184 -14.26 0.79 -9.64
N ALA A 185 -14.58 -0.16 -8.74
CA ALA A 185 -14.96 -1.51 -9.16
C ALA A 185 -16.24 -1.52 -10.02
N VAL A 186 -17.21 -0.66 -9.69
CA VAL A 186 -18.45 -0.51 -10.47
C VAL A 186 -18.18 0.23 -11.79
N GLU A 187 -17.45 1.33 -11.75
CA GLU A 187 -17.19 2.18 -12.92
C GLU A 187 -16.30 1.50 -13.96
N LEU A 188 -15.30 0.74 -13.52
CA LEU A 188 -14.29 0.12 -14.38
C LEU A 188 -14.61 -1.33 -14.77
N GLY A 189 -15.60 -1.94 -14.10
CA GLY A 189 -16.04 -3.31 -14.40
C GLY A 189 -16.41 -3.59 -15.85
N PRO A 190 -17.15 -2.70 -16.56
CA PRO A 190 -17.45 -2.85 -17.98
C PRO A 190 -16.22 -2.98 -18.88
N HIS A 191 -15.06 -2.51 -18.42
CA HIS A 191 -13.77 -2.59 -19.14
C HIS A 191 -12.91 -3.79 -18.70
N MET A 192 -13.48 -4.75 -17.96
CA MET A 192 -12.74 -5.88 -17.39
C MET A 192 -11.55 -5.46 -16.50
N ILE A 193 -11.64 -4.30 -15.86
CA ILE A 193 -10.69 -3.81 -14.87
C ILE A 193 -11.26 -4.11 -13.49
N ARG A 194 -10.57 -4.96 -12.75
CA ARG A 194 -10.94 -5.37 -11.41
C ARG A 194 -10.33 -4.42 -10.37
N VAL A 195 -11.08 -4.05 -9.37
CA VAL A 195 -10.61 -3.17 -8.29
C VAL A 195 -10.91 -3.81 -6.94
N ASN A 196 -9.88 -4.05 -6.15
CA ASN A 196 -9.98 -4.70 -4.85
C ASN A 196 -9.12 -3.97 -3.80
N ALA A 197 -9.32 -4.27 -2.54
CA ALA A 197 -8.48 -3.77 -1.46
C ALA A 197 -7.91 -4.91 -0.63
N VAL A 198 -6.66 -4.77 -0.19
CA VAL A 198 -6.09 -5.60 0.88
C VAL A 198 -6.21 -4.87 2.21
N LEU A 199 -6.47 -5.63 3.29
CA LEU A 199 -6.65 -5.10 4.64
C LEU A 199 -5.62 -5.73 5.58
N PRO A 200 -4.39 -5.21 5.63
CA PRO A 200 -3.38 -5.66 6.58
C PRO A 200 -3.75 -5.32 8.03
N SER A 201 -3.30 -6.14 8.97
CA SER A 201 -3.17 -5.79 10.40
C SER A 201 -1.77 -5.22 10.67
N GLN A 202 -1.15 -5.62 11.78
CA GLN A 202 0.24 -5.27 12.08
C GLN A 202 1.18 -5.98 11.11
N VAL A 203 1.91 -5.22 10.31
CA VAL A 203 2.92 -5.73 9.36
C VAL A 203 4.31 -5.31 9.83
N SER A 204 5.26 -6.23 9.81
CA SER A 204 6.66 -6.00 10.20
C SER A 204 7.35 -5.02 9.24
N THR A 205 7.10 -3.74 9.42
CA THR A 205 7.66 -2.63 8.63
C THR A 205 8.04 -1.47 9.53
N THR A 206 8.84 -0.53 9.04
CA THR A 206 9.23 0.68 9.80
C THR A 206 8.03 1.49 10.30
N MET A 207 6.88 1.45 9.59
CA MET A 207 5.64 2.10 10.02
C MET A 207 5.10 1.53 11.34
N VAL A 208 5.32 0.25 11.62
CA VAL A 208 4.85 -0.45 12.83
C VAL A 208 5.98 -0.68 13.82
N MET A 209 7.17 -1.06 13.33
CA MET A 209 8.33 -1.40 14.16
C MET A 209 9.14 -0.14 14.46
N ASN A 210 8.62 0.71 15.36
CA ASN A 210 9.25 1.97 15.77
C ASN A 210 8.83 2.40 17.19
N ASP A 211 9.61 3.27 17.80
CA ASP A 211 9.41 3.75 19.18
C ASP A 211 8.04 4.38 19.41
N GLN A 212 7.51 5.08 18.41
CA GLN A 212 6.20 5.74 18.52
C GLN A 212 5.08 4.69 18.68
N THR A 213 5.12 3.64 17.87
CA THR A 213 4.18 2.51 17.98
C THR A 213 4.33 1.78 19.30
N TYR A 214 5.58 1.49 19.73
CA TYR A 214 5.80 0.78 20.99
C TYR A 214 5.25 1.57 22.18
N ARG A 215 5.48 2.88 22.23
CA ARG A 215 4.92 3.76 23.29
C ARG A 215 3.40 3.88 23.23
N LEU A 216 2.81 3.83 22.03
CA LEU A 216 1.35 3.85 21.87
C LEU A 216 0.71 2.59 22.51
N PHE A 217 1.34 1.43 22.35
CA PHE A 217 0.83 0.16 22.88
C PHE A 217 1.29 -0.17 24.29
N ARG A 218 2.41 0.41 24.74
CA ARG A 218 2.99 0.22 26.07
C ARG A 218 3.28 1.58 26.74
N PRO A 219 2.24 2.40 26.96
CA PRO A 219 2.40 3.69 27.64
C PRO A 219 2.78 3.56 29.12
N ASP A 220 2.69 2.36 29.67
CA ASP A 220 3.10 1.98 31.02
C ASP A 220 4.62 1.85 31.18
N LEU A 221 5.38 1.71 30.06
CA LEU A 221 6.83 1.57 30.07
C LEU A 221 7.52 2.86 29.63
N PRO A 222 8.67 3.23 30.24
CA PRO A 222 9.41 4.44 29.85
C PRO A 222 10.07 4.32 28.46
N ASN A 223 10.58 3.13 28.12
CA ASN A 223 11.26 2.85 26.84
C ASN A 223 10.88 1.44 26.34
N PRO A 224 9.65 1.24 25.85
CA PRO A 224 9.24 -0.05 25.33
C PRO A 224 9.95 -0.37 24.01
N GLY A 225 10.24 -1.66 23.81
CA GLY A 225 10.84 -2.21 22.59
C GLY A 225 9.91 -3.19 21.87
N PRO A 226 10.43 -3.85 20.80
CA PRO A 226 9.67 -4.84 20.05
C PRO A 226 9.20 -6.03 20.91
N ASP A 227 10.01 -6.48 21.87
CA ASP A 227 9.66 -7.59 22.76
C ASP A 227 8.52 -7.24 23.73
N ASP A 228 8.39 -5.97 24.11
CA ASP A 228 7.28 -5.46 24.94
C ASP A 228 6.00 -5.27 24.10
N PHE A 229 6.14 -4.94 22.83
CA PHE A 229 5.04 -4.76 21.89
C PHE A 229 4.46 -6.10 21.41
N ALA A 230 5.28 -7.10 21.15
CA ALA A 230 4.88 -8.37 20.55
C ALA A 230 3.69 -9.05 21.26
N PRO A 231 3.67 -9.21 22.61
CA PRO A 231 2.54 -9.84 23.31
C PRO A 231 1.22 -9.06 23.12
N ILE A 232 1.26 -7.72 23.16
CA ILE A 232 0.07 -6.88 23.00
C ILE A 232 -0.46 -6.96 21.56
N SER A 233 0.46 -6.91 20.60
CA SER A 233 0.11 -7.06 19.18
C SER A 233 -0.50 -8.44 18.90
N GLN A 234 0.08 -9.51 19.45
CA GLN A 234 -0.47 -10.87 19.32
C GLN A 234 -1.88 -11.01 19.91
N MET A 235 -2.20 -10.32 21.00
CA MET A 235 -3.55 -10.34 21.57
C MET A 235 -4.61 -9.75 20.63
N MET A 236 -4.21 -8.95 19.65
CA MET A 236 -5.10 -8.39 18.62
C MET A 236 -5.40 -9.37 17.51
N HIS A 237 -4.65 -10.47 17.40
CA HIS A 237 -4.79 -11.50 16.37
C HIS A 237 -5.48 -12.76 16.91
N THR A 238 -6.16 -13.50 16.04
CA THR A 238 -6.71 -14.82 16.36
C THR A 238 -5.63 -15.89 16.23
N LEU A 239 -4.78 -15.78 15.20
CA LEU A 239 -3.60 -16.62 15.08
C LEU A 239 -2.53 -16.17 16.09
N PRO A 240 -1.72 -17.10 16.64
CA PRO A 240 -0.75 -16.79 17.69
C PRO A 240 0.55 -16.17 17.13
N VAL A 241 0.40 -15.07 16.39
CA VAL A 241 1.52 -14.31 15.79
C VAL A 241 1.39 -12.83 16.15
N PRO A 242 2.48 -12.14 16.47
CA PRO A 242 2.44 -10.72 16.84
C PRO A 242 2.21 -9.80 15.64
N TRP A 243 2.64 -10.19 14.45
CA TRP A 243 2.49 -9.47 13.17
C TRP A 243 2.60 -10.44 12.01
N VAL A 244 2.25 -9.97 10.83
CA VAL A 244 2.48 -10.64 9.55
C VAL A 244 3.67 -9.99 8.84
N GLU A 245 4.28 -10.68 7.89
CA GLU A 245 5.40 -10.14 7.13
C GLU A 245 4.90 -9.42 5.85
N PRO A 246 5.68 -8.47 5.30
CA PRO A 246 5.32 -7.79 4.04
C PRO A 246 5.00 -8.75 2.89
N VAL A 247 5.70 -9.90 2.83
CA VAL A 247 5.47 -10.90 1.78
C VAL A 247 4.09 -11.56 1.88
N ASP A 248 3.49 -11.66 3.06
CA ASP A 248 2.15 -12.21 3.24
C ASP A 248 1.12 -11.32 2.55
N ILE A 249 1.27 -10.00 2.68
CA ILE A 249 0.43 -9.03 1.96
C ILE A 249 0.71 -9.08 0.47
N SER A 250 1.99 -9.22 0.08
CA SER A 250 2.39 -9.28 -1.33
C SER A 250 1.83 -10.52 -2.04
N ASN A 251 1.69 -11.64 -1.37
CA ASN A 251 1.06 -12.84 -1.91
C ASN A 251 -0.45 -12.60 -2.20
N ALA A 252 -1.15 -11.85 -1.35
CA ALA A 252 -2.54 -11.46 -1.59
C ALA A 252 -2.64 -10.45 -2.76
N VAL A 253 -1.73 -9.48 -2.84
CA VAL A 253 -1.63 -8.54 -3.97
C VAL A 253 -1.38 -9.31 -5.28
N LEU A 254 -0.45 -10.25 -5.30
CA LEU A 254 -0.16 -11.09 -6.46
C LEU A 254 -1.39 -11.91 -6.89
N PHE A 255 -2.12 -12.53 -5.97
CA PHE A 255 -3.37 -13.22 -6.27
C PHE A 255 -4.37 -12.27 -6.95
N LEU A 256 -4.60 -11.09 -6.35
CA LEU A 256 -5.53 -10.09 -6.89
C LEU A 256 -5.06 -9.50 -8.23
N ALA A 257 -3.75 -9.43 -8.49
CA ALA A 257 -3.16 -8.95 -9.74
C ALA A 257 -3.18 -9.99 -10.86
N SER A 258 -3.22 -11.28 -10.51
CA SER A 258 -3.16 -12.40 -11.46
C SER A 258 -4.53 -12.76 -12.05
N ASP A 259 -4.51 -13.59 -13.08
CA ASP A 259 -5.73 -14.10 -13.71
C ASP A 259 -6.45 -15.17 -12.87
N GLU A 260 -5.83 -15.65 -11.77
CA GLU A 260 -6.47 -16.53 -10.80
C GLU A 260 -7.68 -15.84 -10.13
N SER A 261 -7.64 -14.52 -10.01
CA SER A 261 -8.72 -13.70 -9.48
C SER A 261 -9.58 -13.00 -10.55
N ARG A 262 -9.62 -13.55 -11.79
CA ARG A 262 -10.27 -12.90 -12.95
C ARG A 262 -11.72 -12.49 -12.76
N PHE A 263 -12.42 -13.06 -11.79
CA PHE A 263 -13.80 -12.72 -11.44
C PHE A 263 -13.95 -12.19 -10.01
N VAL A 264 -12.85 -11.70 -9.40
CA VAL A 264 -12.85 -11.09 -8.07
C VAL A 264 -12.70 -9.58 -8.23
N THR A 265 -13.76 -8.81 -7.94
CA THR A 265 -13.77 -7.35 -7.93
C THR A 265 -14.66 -6.83 -6.80
N GLY A 266 -14.37 -5.65 -6.26
CA GLY A 266 -15.11 -5.03 -5.16
C GLY A 266 -14.87 -5.68 -3.78
N VAL A 267 -13.86 -6.54 -3.66
CA VAL A 267 -13.56 -7.28 -2.44
C VAL A 267 -12.59 -6.50 -1.56
N SER A 268 -12.84 -6.53 -0.26
CA SER A 268 -11.87 -6.14 0.78
C SER A 268 -11.32 -7.41 1.40
N LEU A 269 -10.09 -7.79 1.05
CA LEU A 269 -9.43 -9.03 1.45
C LEU A 269 -8.56 -8.81 2.70
N PRO A 270 -8.96 -9.30 3.89
CA PRO A 270 -8.12 -9.24 5.07
C PRO A 270 -6.89 -10.16 4.93
N VAL A 271 -5.74 -9.64 5.31
CA VAL A 271 -4.50 -10.39 5.56
C VAL A 271 -4.03 -9.95 6.94
N ASP A 272 -4.67 -10.48 7.97
CA ASP A 272 -4.74 -9.84 9.27
C ASP A 272 -4.60 -10.80 10.46
N ALA A 273 -4.19 -12.02 10.22
CA ALA A 273 -4.12 -13.07 11.25
C ALA A 273 -5.41 -13.19 12.10
N GLY A 274 -6.56 -12.82 11.52
CA GLY A 274 -7.87 -12.87 12.17
C GLY A 274 -8.14 -11.69 13.11
N ALA A 275 -7.48 -10.54 12.94
CA ALA A 275 -7.69 -9.35 13.78
C ALA A 275 -9.12 -8.78 13.70
N LEU A 276 -9.81 -8.97 12.60
CA LEU A 276 -11.21 -8.55 12.43
C LEU A 276 -12.22 -9.43 13.18
N LEU A 277 -11.79 -10.58 13.71
CA LEU A 277 -12.64 -11.48 14.51
C LEU A 277 -12.57 -11.17 16.02
N LYS A 278 -11.67 -10.30 16.43
CA LYS A 278 -11.45 -9.86 17.83
C LYS A 278 -12.19 -8.50 18.13
#